data_2782200558fdfb810600d6eff379ce03
#
_entry.id   2782200558fdfb810600d6eff379ce03
#
_cell.length_a   1.000
_cell.length_b   1.000
_cell.length_c   1.000
_cell.angle_alpha   90.00
_cell.angle_beta   90.00
_cell.angle_gamma   90.00
#
_symmetry.space_group_name_H-M   'P 1'
#
loop_
_entity.id
_entity.type
_entity.pdbx_description
1 polymer ?
#
loop_
_entity_poly.entity_id
_entity_poly.type
_entity_poly.pdbx_seq_one_letter_code
_entity_poly.pdbx_strand_id
1 'polypeptide(L)'
;VLMFAQQTVKGTVTEATGGTALPGVGVIIKGTIKWAATDFDGNYSIENVKPGDVLVFSYIGFNTREFTVANNTTINVALTENAQALDEVIIVGYGSSKKEDLTGSVDLITSKDFNEGPIVSAQQLISGKIAGVSVTSGSGAPGEGQSIVIRGLGSLSLTSSPLIVVDGIPLNDGGVGGSRNPLNLINPNDIESMVVLKDASATAIYGSRAANGVILITTKKGKDSEFKFNINSSTSSYVAIDQ
;
A
#
# COMPACT_ATOMS: atom_id res chain seq x y z
N VAL A 1 -18.41 50.33 0.02
CA VAL A 1 -17.95 49.14 -0.68
C VAL A 1 -16.49 48.97 -0.31
N LEU A 2 -16.17 47.99 0.58
CA LEU A 2 -14.80 47.65 0.92
C LEU A 2 -14.19 46.88 -0.29
N MET A 3 -13.37 47.55 -1.07
CA MET A 3 -12.56 46.92 -2.11
C MET A 3 -11.44 46.14 -1.42
N PHE A 4 -11.59 44.82 -1.26
CA PHE A 4 -10.48 43.97 -0.87
C PHE A 4 -9.50 43.90 -2.05
N ALA A 5 -8.30 44.41 -1.85
CA ALA A 5 -7.23 44.29 -2.84
C ALA A 5 -6.87 42.84 -3.00
N GLN A 6 -6.99 42.30 -4.22
CA GLN A 6 -6.46 41.01 -4.58
C GLN A 6 -4.95 41.13 -4.60
N GLN A 7 -4.28 40.21 -3.90
CA GLN A 7 -2.82 40.19 -3.79
C GLN A 7 -2.25 38.91 -4.39
N THR A 8 -1.00 38.97 -4.81
CA THR A 8 -0.22 37.79 -5.20
C THR A 8 0.54 37.32 -3.97
N VAL A 9 0.34 36.06 -3.60
CA VAL A 9 1.09 35.40 -2.53
C VAL A 9 2.19 34.54 -3.15
N LYS A 10 3.40 34.69 -2.63
CA LYS A 10 4.59 33.95 -3.05
C LYS A 10 5.21 33.26 -1.84
N GLY A 11 6.08 32.28 -2.08
CA GLY A 11 6.83 31.64 -1.02
C GLY A 11 7.55 30.42 -1.51
N THR A 12 8.21 29.73 -0.57
CA THR A 12 8.90 28.47 -0.81
C THR A 12 8.26 27.36 -0.02
N VAL A 13 8.23 26.17 -0.61
CA VAL A 13 7.83 24.94 0.08
C VAL A 13 9.03 24.03 0.22
N THR A 14 9.30 23.63 1.46
CA THR A 14 10.43 22.78 1.80
C THR A 14 9.96 21.58 2.63
N GLU A 15 10.78 20.57 2.69
CA GLU A 15 10.64 19.46 3.62
C GLU A 15 10.98 19.90 5.04
N ALA A 16 10.19 19.47 6.03
CA ALA A 16 10.38 19.86 7.43
C ALA A 16 11.65 19.25 8.07
N THR A 17 12.05 18.05 7.63
CA THR A 17 13.14 17.29 8.26
C THR A 17 14.51 17.64 7.66
N GLY A 18 14.59 17.91 6.34
CA GLY A 18 15.85 18.17 5.63
C GLY A 18 15.98 19.60 5.10
N GLY A 19 14.92 20.41 5.11
CA GLY A 19 14.94 21.74 4.50
C GLY A 19 15.06 21.73 2.97
N THR A 20 14.96 20.55 2.34
CA THR A 20 15.06 20.35 0.89
C THR A 20 13.86 21.00 0.21
N ALA A 21 14.11 21.73 -0.88
CA ALA A 21 13.04 22.31 -1.69
C ALA A 21 12.17 21.22 -2.31
N LEU A 22 10.86 21.39 -2.29
CA LEU A 22 9.90 20.41 -2.83
C LEU A 22 9.31 20.93 -4.16
N PRO A 23 9.75 20.41 -5.32
CA PRO A 23 9.16 20.74 -6.60
C PRO A 23 7.84 20.01 -6.84
N GLY A 24 6.92 20.67 -7.55
CA GLY A 24 5.64 20.06 -7.93
C GLY A 24 4.59 19.98 -6.83
N VAL A 25 4.76 20.70 -5.70
CA VAL A 25 3.75 20.81 -4.66
C VAL A 25 2.55 21.57 -5.20
N GLY A 26 1.35 20.99 -5.09
CA GLY A 26 0.10 21.66 -5.43
C GLY A 26 -0.29 22.69 -4.35
N VAL A 27 -0.53 23.93 -4.76
CA VAL A 27 -1.01 25.02 -3.91
C VAL A 27 -2.38 25.47 -4.41
N ILE A 28 -3.43 25.28 -3.61
CA ILE A 28 -4.83 25.55 -4.02
C ILE A 28 -5.47 26.52 -3.03
N ILE A 29 -6.26 27.48 -3.53
CA ILE A 29 -7.12 28.29 -2.68
C ILE A 29 -8.37 27.47 -2.35
N LYS A 30 -8.56 27.11 -1.07
CA LYS A 30 -9.68 26.30 -0.58
C LYS A 30 -11.03 26.83 -1.06
N GLY A 31 -11.85 25.93 -1.63
CA GLY A 31 -13.17 26.31 -2.16
C GLY A 31 -13.14 26.99 -3.54
N THR A 32 -12.00 27.03 -4.22
CA THR A 32 -11.86 27.58 -5.58
C THR A 32 -11.15 26.61 -6.50
N ILE A 33 -11.18 26.89 -7.81
CA ILE A 33 -10.44 26.14 -8.83
C ILE A 33 -9.04 26.74 -9.11
N LYS A 34 -8.61 27.73 -8.34
CA LYS A 34 -7.32 28.39 -8.54
C LYS A 34 -6.22 27.58 -7.88
N TRP A 35 -5.20 27.29 -8.66
CA TRP A 35 -4.06 26.49 -8.22
C TRP A 35 -2.74 27.02 -8.81
N ALA A 36 -1.66 26.68 -8.15
CA ALA A 36 -0.29 26.88 -8.61
C ALA A 36 0.53 25.65 -8.23
N ALA A 37 1.68 25.43 -8.89
CA ALA A 37 2.63 24.40 -8.49
C ALA A 37 3.98 25.05 -8.16
N THR A 38 4.75 24.40 -7.28
CA THR A 38 6.12 24.84 -7.00
C THR A 38 7.06 24.49 -8.15
N ASP A 39 8.03 25.37 -8.41
CA ASP A 39 9.12 25.14 -9.36
C ASP A 39 10.21 24.21 -8.78
N PHE A 40 11.32 24.02 -9.52
CA PHE A 40 12.42 23.14 -9.08
C PHE A 40 13.10 23.58 -7.79
N ASP A 41 13.05 24.88 -7.47
CA ASP A 41 13.60 25.46 -6.24
C ASP A 41 12.55 25.52 -5.12
N GLY A 42 11.37 24.92 -5.33
CA GLY A 42 10.26 24.90 -4.37
C GLY A 42 9.49 26.22 -4.28
N ASN A 43 9.72 27.21 -5.17
CA ASN A 43 9.03 28.48 -5.14
C ASN A 43 7.67 28.38 -5.81
N TYR A 44 6.68 29.07 -5.27
CA TYR A 44 5.35 29.20 -5.85
C TYR A 44 4.89 30.66 -5.90
N SER A 45 3.96 30.95 -6.80
CA SER A 45 3.28 32.23 -6.90
C SER A 45 1.82 31.98 -7.24
N ILE A 46 0.91 32.42 -6.39
CA ILE A 46 -0.54 32.31 -6.59
C ILE A 46 -1.17 33.70 -6.57
N GLU A 47 -1.94 33.99 -7.59
CA GLU A 47 -2.55 35.31 -7.80
C GLU A 47 -4.00 35.36 -7.31
N ASN A 48 -4.50 36.61 -7.13
CA ASN A 48 -5.88 36.87 -6.76
C ASN A 48 -6.30 36.24 -5.44
N VAL A 49 -5.41 36.22 -4.46
CA VAL A 49 -5.66 35.78 -3.09
C VAL A 49 -6.20 36.93 -2.30
N LYS A 50 -7.18 36.70 -1.45
CA LYS A 50 -7.76 37.68 -0.53
C LYS A 50 -7.30 37.41 0.89
N PRO A 51 -7.20 38.46 1.75
CA PRO A 51 -7.06 38.25 3.18
C PRO A 51 -8.22 37.39 3.73
N GLY A 52 -7.89 36.33 4.46
CA GLY A 52 -8.84 35.33 4.97
C GLY A 52 -8.96 34.06 4.11
N ASP A 53 -8.45 34.06 2.89
CA ASP A 53 -8.40 32.83 2.09
C ASP A 53 -7.48 31.80 2.74
N VAL A 54 -7.79 30.51 2.56
CA VAL A 54 -6.98 29.41 3.04
C VAL A 54 -6.24 28.76 1.87
N LEU A 55 -4.93 28.76 1.92
CA LEU A 55 -4.10 28.03 0.98
C LEU A 55 -3.89 26.59 1.48
N VAL A 56 -4.12 25.63 0.61
CA VAL A 56 -3.92 24.21 0.87
C VAL A 56 -2.71 23.74 0.08
N PHE A 57 -1.71 23.23 0.78
CA PHE A 57 -0.48 22.68 0.21
C PHE A 57 -0.57 21.18 0.25
N SER A 58 -0.47 20.51 -0.91
CA SER A 58 -0.54 19.05 -1.04
C SER A 58 0.58 18.52 -1.91
N TYR A 59 1.21 17.45 -1.45
CA TYR A 59 2.25 16.74 -2.18
C TYR A 59 2.22 15.26 -1.86
N ILE A 60 2.51 14.41 -2.84
CA ILE A 60 2.48 12.94 -2.67
C ILE A 60 3.54 12.55 -1.65
N GLY A 61 3.15 11.77 -0.63
CA GLY A 61 4.05 11.35 0.45
C GLY A 61 4.18 12.34 1.60
N PHE A 62 3.45 13.47 1.58
CA PHE A 62 3.49 14.49 2.63
C PHE A 62 2.11 14.78 3.21
N ASN A 63 2.08 15.20 4.46
CA ASN A 63 0.85 15.65 5.10
C ASN A 63 0.38 16.97 4.47
N THR A 64 -0.88 17.02 4.07
CA THR A 64 -1.51 18.26 3.59
C THR A 64 -1.49 19.31 4.68
N ARG A 65 -1.10 20.54 4.33
CA ARG A 65 -1.04 21.65 5.25
C ARG A 65 -1.91 22.82 4.77
N GLU A 66 -2.69 23.37 5.68
CA GLU A 66 -3.52 24.55 5.41
C GLU A 66 -2.92 25.79 6.06
N PHE A 67 -2.95 26.91 5.35
CA PHE A 67 -2.45 28.19 5.83
C PHE A 67 -3.46 29.31 5.52
N THR A 68 -3.91 30.03 6.54
CA THR A 68 -4.81 31.18 6.34
C THR A 68 -4.00 32.42 6.01
N VAL A 69 -4.32 33.02 4.87
CA VAL A 69 -3.64 34.23 4.39
C VAL A 69 -4.12 35.43 5.18
N ALA A 70 -3.20 36.08 5.88
CA ALA A 70 -3.44 37.38 6.50
C ALA A 70 -3.06 38.49 5.49
N ASN A 71 -2.35 39.51 5.94
CA ASN A 71 -1.84 40.59 5.08
C ASN A 71 -0.43 40.25 4.50
N ASN A 72 0.03 39.04 4.70
CA ASN A 72 1.38 38.61 4.27
C ASN A 72 1.36 38.19 2.80
N THR A 73 2.23 38.77 2.02
CA THR A 73 2.44 38.43 0.60
C THR A 73 3.45 37.31 0.41
N THR A 74 4.21 36.94 1.46
CA THR A 74 5.19 35.85 1.42
C THR A 74 4.85 34.83 2.50
N ILE A 75 4.65 33.57 2.12
CA ILE A 75 4.33 32.44 3.01
C ILE A 75 5.22 31.27 2.66
N ASN A 76 6.17 30.96 3.54
CA ASN A 76 7.02 29.78 3.42
C ASN A 76 6.42 28.64 4.24
N VAL A 77 6.35 27.44 3.66
CA VAL A 77 5.71 26.29 4.27
C VAL A 77 6.67 25.12 4.29
N ALA A 78 6.81 24.49 5.46
CA ALA A 78 7.51 23.22 5.59
C ALA A 78 6.49 22.09 5.67
N LEU A 79 6.58 21.11 4.76
CA LEU A 79 5.74 19.93 4.76
C LEU A 79 6.44 18.80 5.51
N THR A 80 5.69 18.09 6.35
CA THR A 80 6.16 16.89 7.03
C THR A 80 5.84 15.66 6.19
N GLU A 81 6.79 14.76 6.05
CA GLU A 81 6.53 13.47 5.41
C GLU A 81 5.39 12.75 6.12
N ASN A 82 4.52 12.19 5.32
CA ASN A 82 3.48 11.30 5.81
C ASN A 82 3.94 9.86 5.62
N ALA A 83 4.61 9.31 6.62
CA ALA A 83 5.03 7.91 6.60
C ALA A 83 3.85 6.93 6.45
N GLN A 84 2.62 7.37 6.75
CA GLN A 84 1.41 6.58 6.58
C GLN A 84 0.79 6.69 5.17
N ALA A 85 1.09 7.76 4.43
CA ALA A 85 0.56 7.94 3.06
C ALA A 85 1.15 6.96 2.03
N LEU A 86 2.27 6.30 2.36
CA LEU A 86 2.86 5.23 1.56
C LEU A 86 2.23 3.85 1.85
N ASP A 87 1.45 3.73 2.93
CA ASP A 87 0.93 2.44 3.41
C ASP A 87 -0.46 2.06 2.87
N GLU A 88 -1.16 2.93 2.10
CA GLU A 88 -2.56 2.66 1.71
C GLU A 88 -2.85 2.66 0.21
N VAL A 89 -1.84 2.58 -0.63
CA VAL A 89 -2.07 2.38 -2.06
C VAL A 89 -2.17 0.89 -2.37
N ILE A 90 -3.39 0.39 -2.45
CA ILE A 90 -3.68 -0.98 -2.87
C ILE A 90 -3.60 -1.04 -4.39
N ILE A 91 -2.66 -1.81 -4.91
CA ILE A 91 -2.59 -2.10 -6.34
C ILE A 91 -3.66 -3.14 -6.64
N VAL A 92 -4.77 -2.72 -7.23
CA VAL A 92 -5.80 -3.62 -7.76
C VAL A 92 -5.56 -3.79 -9.26
N GLY A 93 -5.39 -5.01 -9.71
CA GLY A 93 -5.26 -5.57 -11.06
C GLY A 93 -4.88 -4.67 -12.24
N TYR A 94 -5.46 -3.50 -12.38
CA TYR A 94 -5.20 -2.52 -13.45
C TYR A 94 -5.15 -1.07 -12.93
N GLY A 95 -4.61 -0.85 -11.73
CA GLY A 95 -4.46 0.50 -11.19
C GLY A 95 -4.18 0.51 -9.70
N SER A 96 -3.87 1.67 -9.18
CA SER A 96 -3.77 1.93 -7.74
C SER A 96 -5.08 2.56 -7.26
N SER A 97 -5.70 1.99 -6.24
CA SER A 97 -6.89 2.55 -5.60
C SER A 97 -6.65 2.72 -4.12
N LYS A 98 -7.24 3.76 -3.53
CA LYS A 98 -7.19 3.91 -2.07
C LYS A 98 -8.12 2.89 -1.43
N LYS A 99 -7.77 2.40 -0.25
CA LYS A 99 -8.57 1.44 0.54
C LYS A 99 -10.00 1.92 0.74
N GLU A 100 -10.19 3.23 0.87
CA GLU A 100 -11.48 3.90 1.06
C GLU A 100 -12.39 3.82 -0.18
N ASP A 101 -11.81 3.69 -1.37
CA ASP A 101 -12.54 3.62 -2.65
C ASP A 101 -13.01 2.19 -2.98
N LEU A 102 -12.53 1.19 -2.23
CA LEU A 102 -12.92 -0.20 -2.43
C LEU A 102 -14.19 -0.51 -1.64
N THR A 103 -15.30 -0.63 -2.34
CA THR A 103 -16.64 -0.93 -1.77
C THR A 103 -16.81 -2.38 -1.26
N GLY A 104 -15.74 -3.19 -1.29
CA GLY A 104 -15.76 -4.60 -0.87
C GLY A 104 -14.99 -4.85 0.43
N SER A 105 -15.16 -6.07 1.01
CA SER A 105 -14.35 -6.52 2.15
C SER A 105 -12.94 -6.87 1.68
N VAL A 106 -12.05 -5.91 1.86
CA VAL A 106 -10.63 -5.99 1.49
C VAL A 106 -9.78 -5.87 2.74
N ASP A 107 -8.89 -6.82 2.97
CA ASP A 107 -7.90 -6.74 4.04
C ASP A 107 -6.50 -6.59 3.45
N LEU A 108 -5.82 -5.55 3.88
CA LEU A 108 -4.42 -5.29 3.59
C LEU A 108 -3.58 -5.69 4.79
N ILE A 109 -2.52 -6.45 4.54
CA ILE A 109 -1.47 -6.77 5.51
C ILE A 109 -0.14 -6.33 4.93
N THR A 110 0.59 -5.53 5.67
CA THR A 110 1.92 -5.04 5.32
C THR A 110 2.99 -5.85 6.02
N SER A 111 4.26 -5.66 5.63
CA SER A 111 5.40 -6.34 6.26
C SER A 111 5.52 -6.11 7.76
N LYS A 112 4.91 -5.03 8.29
CA LYS A 112 4.86 -4.74 9.74
C LYS A 112 3.90 -5.65 10.51
N ASP A 113 2.87 -6.16 9.82
CA ASP A 113 1.80 -6.97 10.41
C ASP A 113 2.05 -8.46 10.23
N PHE A 114 3.05 -8.86 9.47
CA PHE A 114 3.36 -10.26 9.21
C PHE A 114 3.72 -11.01 10.50
N ASN A 115 3.48 -12.30 10.49
CA ASN A 115 3.94 -13.15 11.59
C ASN A 115 5.46 -13.14 11.65
N GLU A 116 5.99 -12.99 12.86
CA GLU A 116 7.42 -13.07 13.15
C GLU A 116 7.80 -14.51 13.50
N GLY A 117 9.03 -14.90 13.18
CA GLY A 117 9.58 -16.22 13.50
C GLY A 117 10.18 -16.92 12.28
N PRO A 118 10.47 -18.23 12.38
CA PRO A 118 10.97 -19.03 11.28
C PRO A 118 9.88 -19.28 10.24
N ILE A 119 9.66 -18.31 9.34
CA ILE A 119 8.68 -18.36 8.26
C ILE A 119 9.31 -19.08 7.07
N VAL A 120 8.73 -20.21 6.70
CA VAL A 120 9.18 -21.04 5.54
C VAL A 120 8.28 -20.89 4.33
N SER A 121 7.09 -20.29 4.47
CA SER A 121 6.16 -20.10 3.34
C SER A 121 5.38 -18.79 3.45
N ALA A 122 5.03 -18.21 2.30
CA ALA A 122 4.26 -16.96 2.23
C ALA A 122 2.90 -17.05 2.94
N GLN A 123 2.28 -18.25 2.98
CA GLN A 123 1.01 -18.48 3.66
C GLN A 123 1.09 -18.27 5.17
N GLN A 124 2.25 -18.57 5.78
CA GLN A 124 2.45 -18.43 7.23
C GLN A 124 2.46 -16.96 7.65
N LEU A 125 2.83 -16.04 6.75
CA LEU A 125 2.83 -14.59 7.03
C LEU A 125 1.45 -14.09 7.44
N ILE A 126 0.39 -14.62 6.86
CA ILE A 126 -1.00 -14.17 7.04
C ILE A 126 -1.84 -15.10 7.92
N SER A 127 -1.27 -16.22 8.36
CA SER A 127 -2.00 -17.21 9.17
C SER A 127 -2.51 -16.59 10.47
N GLY A 128 -3.83 -16.63 10.67
CA GLY A 128 -4.49 -16.06 11.86
C GLY A 128 -4.58 -14.54 11.90
N LYS A 129 -4.11 -13.82 10.89
CA LYS A 129 -4.15 -12.35 10.84
C LYS A 129 -5.40 -11.80 10.16
N ILE A 130 -6.02 -12.57 9.29
CA ILE A 130 -7.16 -12.13 8.48
C ILE A 130 -8.42 -12.88 8.88
N ALA A 131 -9.45 -12.16 9.25
CA ALA A 131 -10.76 -12.77 9.55
C ALA A 131 -11.35 -13.45 8.29
N GLY A 132 -11.83 -14.69 8.45
CA GLY A 132 -12.41 -15.47 7.35
C GLY A 132 -11.40 -16.08 6.38
N VAL A 133 -10.10 -16.02 6.68
CA VAL A 133 -9.05 -16.75 5.97
C VAL A 133 -8.52 -17.87 6.85
N SER A 134 -8.62 -19.09 6.37
CA SER A 134 -8.10 -20.29 7.03
C SER A 134 -6.86 -20.78 6.26
N VAL A 135 -5.77 -20.96 6.95
CA VAL A 135 -4.55 -21.55 6.42
C VAL A 135 -4.32 -22.87 7.13
N THR A 136 -4.37 -23.97 6.38
CA THR A 136 -4.22 -25.33 6.93
C THR A 136 -3.01 -26.00 6.30
N SER A 137 -2.18 -26.62 7.14
CA SER A 137 -1.08 -27.48 6.69
C SER A 137 -1.62 -28.88 6.39
N GLY A 138 -1.27 -29.45 5.24
CA GLY A 138 -1.71 -30.77 4.86
C GLY A 138 -1.14 -31.87 5.78
N SER A 139 0.05 -32.38 5.48
CA SER A 139 0.63 -33.52 6.22
C SER A 139 1.92 -33.20 6.94
N GLY A 140 2.49 -32.02 6.77
CA GLY A 140 3.82 -31.68 7.32
C GLY A 140 4.98 -32.27 6.52
N ALA A 141 4.72 -32.87 5.36
CA ALA A 141 5.76 -33.34 4.46
C ALA A 141 6.54 -32.13 3.88
N PRO A 142 7.87 -32.21 3.78
CA PRO A 142 8.67 -31.15 3.20
C PRO A 142 8.22 -30.84 1.76
N GLY A 143 7.94 -29.56 1.47
CA GLY A 143 7.49 -29.12 0.13
C GLY A 143 5.99 -29.27 -0.12
N GLU A 144 5.21 -29.83 0.78
CA GLU A 144 3.76 -29.82 0.68
C GLU A 144 3.24 -28.42 1.05
N GLY A 145 2.54 -27.80 0.11
CA GLY A 145 2.00 -26.44 0.31
C GLY A 145 0.87 -26.42 1.34
N GLN A 146 0.74 -25.32 2.03
CA GLN A 146 -0.42 -25.06 2.87
C GLN A 146 -1.63 -24.69 2.00
N SER A 147 -2.81 -25.16 2.39
CA SER A 147 -4.07 -24.77 1.73
C SER A 147 -4.60 -23.49 2.34
N ILE A 148 -5.02 -22.55 1.48
CA ILE A 148 -5.69 -21.33 1.90
C ILE A 148 -7.13 -21.41 1.44
N VAL A 149 -8.05 -21.14 2.35
CA VAL A 149 -9.49 -21.06 2.07
C VAL A 149 -10.03 -19.73 2.59
N ILE A 150 -10.77 -19.01 1.74
CA ILE A 150 -11.41 -17.74 2.09
C ILE A 150 -12.91 -17.97 2.27
N ARG A 151 -13.45 -17.55 3.43
CA ARG A 151 -14.88 -17.68 3.80
C ARG A 151 -15.44 -19.12 3.79
N GLY A 152 -14.56 -20.11 3.91
CA GLY A 152 -14.93 -21.52 3.94
C GLY A 152 -15.03 -22.17 2.57
N LEU A 153 -15.48 -23.43 2.55
CA LEU A 153 -15.59 -24.21 1.31
C LEU A 153 -16.82 -23.76 0.52
N GLY A 154 -16.59 -23.05 -0.58
CA GLY A 154 -17.66 -22.57 -1.47
C GLY A 154 -18.24 -23.63 -2.40
N SER A 155 -17.57 -24.77 -2.59
CA SER A 155 -18.01 -25.85 -3.47
C SER A 155 -17.53 -27.21 -2.96
N LEU A 156 -18.38 -28.21 -3.09
CA LEU A 156 -18.04 -29.61 -2.76
C LEU A 156 -17.26 -30.33 -3.86
N SER A 157 -17.23 -29.78 -5.07
CA SER A 157 -16.67 -30.47 -6.25
C SER A 157 -15.55 -29.70 -6.96
N LEU A 158 -15.30 -28.45 -6.59
CA LEU A 158 -14.28 -27.60 -7.20
C LEU A 158 -13.20 -27.22 -6.18
N THR A 159 -12.02 -26.91 -6.67
CA THR A 159 -10.92 -26.39 -5.84
C THR A 159 -11.40 -25.14 -5.11
N SER A 160 -11.23 -25.11 -3.79
CA SER A 160 -11.58 -23.96 -2.93
C SER A 160 -10.43 -22.98 -2.78
N SER A 161 -9.38 -23.12 -3.55
CA SER A 161 -8.20 -22.26 -3.52
C SER A 161 -8.51 -20.89 -4.10
N PRO A 162 -8.07 -19.80 -3.47
CA PRO A 162 -8.16 -18.45 -4.03
C PRO A 162 -7.21 -18.27 -5.21
N LEU A 163 -7.53 -17.34 -6.11
CA LEU A 163 -6.61 -16.92 -7.16
C LEU A 163 -5.45 -16.13 -6.54
N ILE A 164 -4.23 -16.50 -6.90
CA ILE A 164 -3.03 -15.80 -6.45
C ILE A 164 -2.53 -14.91 -7.58
N VAL A 165 -2.30 -13.64 -7.29
CA VAL A 165 -1.78 -12.65 -8.23
C VAL A 165 -0.52 -12.04 -7.62
N VAL A 166 0.60 -12.11 -8.33
CA VAL A 166 1.88 -11.55 -7.88
C VAL A 166 2.28 -10.43 -8.82
N ASP A 167 2.46 -9.23 -8.28
CA ASP A 167 2.79 -8.02 -9.03
C ASP A 167 1.90 -7.80 -10.27
N GLY A 168 0.61 -8.12 -10.12
CA GLY A 168 -0.39 -8.00 -11.19
C GLY A 168 -0.49 -9.20 -12.13
N ILE A 169 0.37 -10.21 -11.98
CA ILE A 169 0.37 -11.41 -12.81
C ILE A 169 -0.38 -12.54 -12.09
N PRO A 170 -1.51 -13.02 -12.63
CA PRO A 170 -2.23 -14.15 -12.04
C PRO A 170 -1.45 -15.45 -12.25
N LEU A 171 -1.23 -16.16 -11.15
CA LEU A 171 -0.60 -17.47 -11.19
C LEU A 171 -1.67 -18.55 -11.41
N ASN A 172 -1.35 -19.57 -12.21
CA ASN A 172 -2.24 -20.70 -12.43
C ASN A 172 -1.99 -21.78 -11.40
N ASP A 173 -3.08 -22.39 -10.89
CA ASP A 173 -3.02 -23.56 -10.00
C ASP A 173 -2.49 -24.83 -10.68
N GLY A 174 -2.31 -24.82 -11.98
CA GLY A 174 -1.80 -25.94 -12.78
C GLY A 174 -0.28 -26.06 -12.71
N GLY A 175 0.26 -26.15 -11.52
CA GLY A 175 1.63 -26.33 -11.10
C GLY A 175 2.70 -26.46 -12.19
N VAL A 176 3.57 -25.46 -12.27
CA VAL A 176 4.83 -25.61 -12.99
C VAL A 176 5.70 -26.59 -12.16
N GLY A 177 5.97 -27.79 -12.71
CA GLY A 177 6.98 -28.68 -12.13
C GLY A 177 6.60 -29.41 -10.83
N GLY A 178 5.33 -29.76 -10.61
CA GLY A 178 4.92 -30.59 -9.46
C GLY A 178 4.68 -29.85 -8.14
N SER A 179 4.84 -28.55 -8.09
CA SER A 179 4.46 -27.74 -6.93
C SER A 179 2.96 -27.49 -6.95
N ARG A 180 2.24 -28.02 -5.96
CA ARG A 180 0.77 -27.87 -5.84
C ARG A 180 0.34 -26.47 -5.42
N ASN A 181 1.25 -25.64 -4.95
CA ASN A 181 0.93 -24.30 -4.49
C ASN A 181 1.96 -23.28 -5.02
N PRO A 182 1.54 -22.33 -5.88
CA PRO A 182 2.43 -21.33 -6.45
C PRO A 182 3.08 -20.41 -5.40
N LEU A 183 2.50 -20.29 -4.21
CA LEU A 183 3.07 -19.48 -3.11
C LEU A 183 4.38 -20.05 -2.56
N ASN A 184 4.67 -21.34 -2.78
CA ASN A 184 5.93 -21.93 -2.36
C ASN A 184 7.14 -21.45 -3.20
N LEU A 185 6.87 -20.84 -4.36
CA LEU A 185 7.89 -20.28 -5.24
C LEU A 185 8.33 -18.87 -4.83
N ILE A 186 7.57 -18.24 -3.91
CA ILE A 186 7.81 -16.86 -3.50
C ILE A 186 8.54 -16.88 -2.16
N ASN A 187 9.70 -16.22 -2.11
CA ASN A 187 10.40 -16.02 -0.85
C ASN A 187 9.60 -15.07 0.06
N PRO A 188 9.21 -15.50 1.27
CA PRO A 188 8.45 -14.65 2.19
C PRO A 188 9.13 -13.31 2.50
N ASN A 189 10.46 -13.27 2.48
CA ASN A 189 11.23 -12.05 2.77
C ASN A 189 11.14 -10.99 1.66
N ASP A 190 10.76 -11.39 0.44
CA ASP A 190 10.63 -10.49 -0.70
C ASP A 190 9.23 -9.88 -0.81
N ILE A 191 8.31 -10.25 0.09
CA ILE A 191 6.94 -9.72 0.11
C ILE A 191 6.91 -8.39 0.84
N GLU A 192 6.34 -7.36 0.20
CA GLU A 192 6.09 -6.04 0.77
C GLU A 192 4.72 -5.98 1.44
N SER A 193 3.69 -6.44 0.71
CA SER A 193 2.31 -6.47 1.20
C SER A 193 1.50 -7.59 0.58
N MET A 194 0.43 -7.98 1.28
CA MET A 194 -0.57 -8.92 0.80
C MET A 194 -1.96 -8.33 0.99
N VAL A 195 -2.78 -8.39 -0.07
CA VAL A 195 -4.17 -7.94 -0.06
C VAL A 195 -5.08 -9.11 -0.32
N VAL A 196 -6.08 -9.30 0.53
CA VAL A 196 -7.07 -10.37 0.36
C VAL A 196 -8.42 -9.76 -0.03
N LEU A 197 -8.86 -10.07 -1.25
CA LEU A 197 -10.15 -9.71 -1.78
C LEU A 197 -11.13 -10.85 -1.53
N LYS A 198 -12.11 -10.61 -0.67
CA LYS A 198 -13.06 -11.65 -0.24
C LYS A 198 -14.40 -11.58 -0.96
N ASP A 199 -14.80 -10.41 -1.44
CA ASP A 199 -16.10 -10.17 -2.04
C ASP A 199 -16.11 -10.29 -3.55
N ALA A 200 -17.25 -10.71 -4.11
CA ALA A 200 -17.43 -10.87 -5.54
C ALA A 200 -17.21 -9.57 -6.32
N SER A 201 -17.56 -8.41 -5.77
CA SER A 201 -17.33 -7.10 -6.40
C SER A 201 -15.85 -6.80 -6.54
N ALA A 202 -15.05 -7.07 -5.51
CA ALA A 202 -13.60 -6.86 -5.54
C ALA A 202 -12.89 -7.89 -6.43
N THR A 203 -13.44 -9.11 -6.57
CA THR A 203 -12.87 -10.18 -7.39
C THR A 203 -13.31 -10.14 -8.86
N ALA A 204 -14.34 -9.36 -9.19
CA ALA A 204 -14.94 -9.29 -10.54
C ALA A 204 -13.92 -8.95 -11.64
N ILE A 205 -12.89 -8.18 -11.31
CA ILE A 205 -11.81 -7.80 -12.24
C ILE A 205 -11.04 -9.03 -12.77
N TYR A 206 -10.97 -10.10 -11.95
CA TYR A 206 -10.22 -11.32 -12.27
C TYR A 206 -11.07 -12.43 -12.90
N GLY A 207 -12.39 -12.17 -13.08
CA GLY A 207 -13.32 -13.08 -13.71
C GLY A 207 -13.63 -14.35 -12.88
N SER A 208 -14.13 -15.40 -13.54
CA SER A 208 -14.57 -16.64 -12.90
C SER A 208 -13.51 -17.37 -12.07
N ARG A 209 -12.23 -17.17 -12.38
CA ARG A 209 -11.12 -17.77 -11.62
C ARG A 209 -11.01 -17.21 -10.19
N ALA A 210 -11.58 -16.05 -9.95
CA ALA A 210 -11.57 -15.38 -8.66
C ALA A 210 -12.79 -15.69 -7.77
N ALA A 211 -13.61 -16.68 -8.15
CA ALA A 211 -14.85 -17.03 -7.44
C ALA A 211 -14.62 -17.39 -5.95
N ASN A 212 -13.44 -17.92 -5.61
CA ASN A 212 -13.06 -18.28 -4.25
C ASN A 212 -12.24 -17.18 -3.53
N GLY A 213 -12.22 -15.97 -4.06
CA GLY A 213 -11.41 -14.86 -3.58
C GLY A 213 -10.10 -14.70 -4.33
N VAL A 214 -9.40 -13.59 -4.06
CA VAL A 214 -8.10 -13.28 -4.66
C VAL A 214 -7.13 -12.86 -3.58
N ILE A 215 -5.89 -13.34 -3.69
CA ILE A 215 -4.75 -12.90 -2.88
C ILE A 215 -3.80 -12.15 -3.80
N LEU A 216 -3.68 -10.83 -3.60
CA LEU A 216 -2.71 -10.01 -4.30
C LEU A 216 -1.45 -9.93 -3.47
N ILE A 217 -0.32 -10.21 -4.07
CA ILE A 217 1.00 -10.13 -3.45
C ILE A 217 1.79 -9.08 -4.18
N THR A 218 2.29 -8.11 -3.43
CA THR A 218 3.22 -7.11 -3.94
C THR A 218 4.61 -7.43 -3.41
N THR A 219 5.58 -7.53 -4.30
CA THR A 219 6.97 -7.76 -3.92
C THR A 219 7.72 -6.46 -3.69
N LYS A 220 8.76 -6.52 -2.87
CA LYS A 220 9.65 -5.40 -2.61
C LYS A 220 10.36 -5.00 -3.90
N LYS A 221 10.26 -3.72 -4.26
CA LYS A 221 10.98 -3.15 -5.40
C LYS A 221 12.25 -2.47 -4.93
N GLY A 222 13.29 -2.52 -5.76
CA GLY A 222 14.49 -1.73 -5.55
C GLY A 222 14.13 -0.24 -5.50
N LYS A 223 14.62 0.45 -4.49
CA LYS A 223 14.52 1.91 -4.37
C LYS A 223 15.89 2.51 -4.66
N ASP A 224 15.92 3.67 -5.31
CA ASP A 224 17.12 4.48 -5.43
C ASP A 224 17.47 5.05 -4.04
N SER A 225 18.16 4.26 -3.24
CA SER A 225 18.61 4.62 -1.90
C SER A 225 19.96 3.98 -1.63
N GLU A 226 20.61 4.41 -0.55
CA GLU A 226 21.87 3.85 -0.08
C GLU A 226 21.80 2.31 0.04
N PHE A 227 22.92 1.65 -0.24
CA PHE A 227 23.02 0.20 -0.11
C PHE A 227 22.67 -0.25 1.32
N LYS A 228 21.62 -1.04 1.47
CA LYS A 228 21.24 -1.65 2.75
C LYS A 228 21.46 -3.15 2.66
N PHE A 229 22.29 -3.68 3.55
CA PHE A 229 22.46 -5.11 3.72
C PHE A 229 21.59 -5.58 4.88
N ASN A 230 20.66 -6.50 4.63
CA ASN A 230 19.89 -7.18 5.65
C ASN A 230 20.37 -8.63 5.73
N ILE A 231 20.90 -9.02 6.89
CA ILE A 231 21.29 -10.40 7.16
C ILE A 231 20.32 -10.95 8.22
N ASN A 232 19.49 -11.90 7.83
CA ASN A 232 18.61 -12.61 8.73
C ASN A 232 19.18 -14.01 8.96
N SER A 233 19.46 -14.35 10.22
CA SER A 233 19.89 -15.68 10.64
C SER A 233 18.90 -16.21 11.66
N SER A 234 18.35 -17.40 11.41
CA SER A 234 17.49 -18.10 12.37
C SER A 234 18.04 -19.47 12.66
N THR A 235 18.11 -19.84 13.94
CA THR A 235 18.48 -21.19 14.40
C THR A 235 17.32 -21.77 15.15
N SER A 236 16.83 -22.94 14.74
CA SER A 236 15.80 -23.68 15.46
C SER A 236 16.33 -25.03 15.90
N SER A 237 16.10 -25.40 17.18
CA SER A 237 16.39 -26.73 17.71
C SER A 237 15.08 -27.42 18.06
N TYR A 238 14.95 -28.67 17.65
CA TYR A 238 13.82 -29.51 18.03
C TYR A 238 14.29 -30.51 19.09
N VAL A 239 13.62 -30.53 20.21
CA VAL A 239 13.83 -31.56 21.25
C VAL A 239 12.70 -32.56 21.07
N ALA A 240 13.06 -33.81 20.80
CA ALA A 240 12.12 -34.93 20.88
C ALA A 240 11.70 -35.11 22.32
N ILE A 241 10.42 -35.05 22.63
CA ILE A 241 9.87 -35.40 23.91
C ILE A 241 9.59 -36.90 23.84
N ASP A 242 10.42 -37.71 24.49
CA ASP A 242 10.14 -39.13 24.68
C ASP A 242 8.89 -39.25 25.58
N GLN A 243 7.87 -39.92 25.08
CA GLN A 243 6.67 -40.31 25.83
C GLN A 243 6.88 -41.66 26.49
#